data_38d476db22ce2d5d53a5b4ca8a2705dc
#
_entry.id   38d476db22ce2d5d53a5b4ca8a2705dc
#
_cell.length_a   1.000
_cell.length_b   1.000
_cell.length_c   1.000
_cell.angle_alpha   90.00
_cell.angle_beta   90.00
_cell.angle_gamma   90.00
#
_symmetry.space_group_name_H-M   'P 1'
#
loop_
_entity.id
_entity.type
_entity.pdbx_description
1 polymer ?
#
loop_
_entity_poly.entity_id
_entity_poly.type
_entity_poly.pdbx_seq_one_letter_code
_entity_poly.pdbx_strand_id
1 'polypeptide(L)'
;NTPSTVRPNWTDPEVIVVRYGTRQTTKSECYYNFRAYREPDAEMTMDYFFWIFRSAEQTIVIDTGFSPEAAIARKRQPVVAPADALARLGIDPKDVKLLVLTHAHYDHAGNLGLYPNANIVMSRKEFEFWGTDMGKRPQYGHHIDPLDIERIQALHREGRITLLDAPQNTLIPGIELYELGGHTPGQMAVVVEMPEGPVILASDAIHYYDELEQDRPFAVLDSLADMYRGYERIREWLQRPGAVVIPGHDPDVMNRFAPVDASDPSFAVRIDAHGAGV
;
A
#
# COMPACT_ATOMS: atom_id res chain seq x y z
N ASN A 1 20.25 -10.55 -0.38
CA ASN A 1 20.22 -10.62 -1.85
C ASN A 1 20.06 -9.20 -2.38
N THR A 2 21.00 -8.76 -3.20
CA THR A 2 20.96 -7.46 -3.88
C THR A 2 19.83 -7.53 -4.92
N PRO A 3 18.93 -6.52 -5.01
CA PRO A 3 17.92 -6.49 -6.05
C PRO A 3 18.56 -6.62 -7.44
N SER A 4 17.85 -7.24 -8.36
CA SER A 4 18.27 -7.37 -9.75
C SER A 4 18.59 -5.96 -10.31
N THR A 5 19.82 -5.72 -10.72
CA THR A 5 20.27 -4.43 -11.28
C THR A 5 19.86 -4.23 -12.75
N VAL A 6 19.01 -5.09 -13.29
CA VAL A 6 18.50 -4.95 -14.65
C VAL A 6 17.44 -3.86 -14.65
N ARG A 7 17.83 -2.66 -15.09
CA ARG A 7 16.86 -1.58 -15.34
C ARG A 7 15.94 -2.01 -16.48
N PRO A 8 14.62 -2.02 -16.27
CA PRO A 8 13.68 -2.33 -17.32
C PRO A 8 13.68 -1.23 -18.38
N ASN A 9 13.42 -1.61 -19.61
CA ASN A 9 13.33 -0.67 -20.72
C ASN A 9 11.86 -0.28 -20.95
N TRP A 10 11.24 0.31 -19.92
CA TRP A 10 9.86 0.79 -20.02
C TRP A 10 9.79 2.10 -20.81
N THR A 11 8.72 2.28 -21.57
CA THR A 11 8.41 3.53 -22.25
C THR A 11 7.48 4.36 -21.33
N ASP A 12 7.91 5.59 -21.02
CA ASP A 12 7.16 6.54 -20.18
C ASP A 12 6.63 5.94 -18.87
N PRO A 13 7.50 5.34 -18.02
CA PRO A 13 7.06 4.78 -16.76
C PRO A 13 6.67 5.89 -15.77
N GLU A 14 5.59 5.67 -15.03
CA GLU A 14 5.19 6.51 -13.92
C GLU A 14 4.63 5.71 -12.75
N VAL A 15 4.82 6.22 -11.54
CA VAL A 15 4.18 5.74 -10.32
C VAL A 15 3.25 6.83 -9.82
N ILE A 16 2.00 6.47 -9.57
CA ILE A 16 0.96 7.39 -9.11
C ILE A 16 0.47 6.93 -7.75
N VAL A 17 0.35 7.86 -6.81
CA VAL A 17 -0.35 7.65 -5.53
C VAL A 17 -1.73 8.27 -5.67
N VAL A 18 -2.77 7.49 -5.44
CA VAL A 18 -4.15 7.95 -5.44
C VAL A 18 -4.65 8.06 -4.01
N ARG A 19 -4.98 9.27 -3.59
CA ARG A 19 -5.64 9.55 -2.32
C ARG A 19 -7.14 9.42 -2.49
N TYR A 20 -7.72 8.33 -2.01
CA TYR A 20 -9.14 8.07 -2.19
C TYR A 20 -9.99 8.35 -0.94
N GLY A 21 -9.34 8.51 0.23
CA GLY A 21 -10.02 8.78 1.48
C GLY A 21 -9.14 9.47 2.51
N THR A 22 -9.76 9.93 3.61
CA THR A 22 -9.09 10.57 4.74
C THR A 22 -9.86 10.38 6.04
N ARG A 23 -9.20 10.54 7.18
CA ARG A 23 -9.83 10.69 8.50
C ARG A 23 -8.99 11.54 9.44
N GLN A 24 -9.64 12.14 10.44
CA GLN A 24 -8.96 12.69 11.60
C GLN A 24 -8.74 11.59 12.64
N THR A 25 -7.60 11.64 13.31
CA THR A 25 -7.16 10.68 14.33
C THR A 25 -6.25 11.39 15.33
N THR A 26 -5.60 10.66 16.22
CA THR A 26 -4.62 11.21 17.17
C THR A 26 -3.33 10.41 17.20
N LYS A 27 -2.27 10.99 17.75
CA LYS A 27 -0.99 10.28 17.95
C LYS A 27 -1.18 9.02 18.79
N SER A 28 -2.00 9.09 19.84
CA SER A 28 -2.24 7.95 20.72
C SER A 28 -2.99 6.79 20.05
N GLU A 29 -3.77 7.07 18.99
CA GLU A 29 -4.40 6.03 18.17
C GLU A 29 -3.46 5.46 17.10
N CYS A 30 -2.50 6.29 16.64
CA CYS A 30 -1.61 5.90 15.54
C CYS A 30 -0.37 5.15 16.00
N TYR A 31 0.22 5.49 17.16
CA TYR A 31 1.50 4.91 17.57
C TYR A 31 1.36 3.86 18.66
N TYR A 32 2.00 2.72 18.42
CA TYR A 32 2.04 1.61 19.37
C TYR A 32 2.63 2.08 20.70
N ASN A 33 1.96 1.73 21.81
CA ASN A 33 2.39 2.08 23.16
C ASN A 33 2.76 3.57 23.33
N PHE A 34 1.97 4.45 22.74
CA PHE A 34 2.21 5.90 22.67
C PHE A 34 2.63 6.53 24.01
N ARG A 35 2.06 6.06 25.13
CA ARG A 35 2.38 6.58 26.48
C ARG A 35 3.85 6.44 26.85
N ALA A 36 4.59 5.51 26.24
CA ALA A 36 6.02 5.33 26.48
C ALA A 36 6.86 6.51 25.99
N TYR A 37 6.38 7.25 25.00
CA TYR A 37 7.07 8.43 24.46
C TYR A 37 6.96 9.66 25.37
N ARG A 38 6.05 9.67 26.35
CA ARG A 38 5.87 10.76 27.33
C ARG A 38 5.59 12.12 26.65
N GLU A 39 4.94 12.10 25.54
CA GLU A 39 4.53 13.28 24.78
C GLU A 39 3.04 13.58 25.00
N PRO A 40 2.61 14.85 24.85
CA PRO A 40 1.19 15.17 24.79
C PRO A 40 0.56 14.54 23.55
N ASP A 41 -0.67 14.08 23.68
CA ASP A 41 -1.46 13.66 22.54
C ASP A 41 -1.74 14.85 21.61
N ALA A 42 -1.86 14.59 20.31
CA ALA A 42 -2.15 15.61 19.31
C ALA A 42 -2.97 15.04 18.16
N GLU A 43 -3.71 15.89 17.50
CA GLU A 43 -4.45 15.53 16.29
C GLU A 43 -3.49 15.15 15.17
N MET A 44 -3.90 14.15 14.39
CA MET A 44 -3.26 13.68 13.18
C MET A 44 -4.32 13.48 12.09
N THR A 45 -3.87 13.54 10.85
CA THR A 45 -4.65 13.12 9.69
C THR A 45 -4.12 11.78 9.20
N MET A 46 -5.01 10.88 8.83
CA MET A 46 -4.68 9.64 8.14
C MET A 46 -5.34 9.68 6.77
N ASP A 47 -4.52 9.67 5.73
CA ASP A 47 -4.98 9.54 4.37
C ASP A 47 -4.99 8.07 3.94
N TYR A 48 -5.77 7.76 2.94
CA TYR A 48 -5.93 6.41 2.42
C TYR A 48 -5.53 6.39 0.96
N PHE A 49 -4.58 5.51 0.61
CA PHE A 49 -3.99 5.43 -0.72
C PHE A 49 -4.17 4.05 -1.35
N PHE A 50 -4.21 4.03 -2.67
CA PHE A 50 -3.78 2.93 -3.49
C PHE A 50 -2.82 3.45 -4.55
N TRP A 51 -2.08 2.56 -5.20
CA TRP A 51 -0.97 2.96 -6.05
C TRP A 51 -1.12 2.36 -7.44
N ILE A 52 -0.55 3.03 -8.42
CA ILE A 52 -0.56 2.61 -9.82
C ILE A 52 0.86 2.73 -10.35
N PHE A 53 1.35 1.65 -10.92
CA PHE A 53 2.45 1.70 -11.88
C PHE A 53 1.86 1.68 -13.27
N ARG A 54 2.31 2.58 -14.14
CA ARG A 54 1.88 2.63 -15.54
C ARG A 54 3.07 2.89 -16.44
N SER A 55 3.11 2.20 -17.60
CA SER A 55 3.99 2.47 -18.73
C SER A 55 3.17 2.38 -20.03
N ALA A 56 3.80 2.61 -21.17
CA ALA A 56 3.12 2.41 -22.45
C ALA A 56 2.67 0.95 -22.67
N GLU A 57 3.36 0.00 -22.04
CA GLU A 57 3.13 -1.43 -22.20
C GLU A 57 2.05 -1.99 -21.28
N GLN A 58 1.89 -1.42 -20.07
CA GLN A 58 0.98 -1.99 -19.08
C GLN A 58 0.64 -1.05 -17.92
N THR A 59 -0.46 -1.38 -17.25
CA THR A 59 -0.88 -0.79 -15.99
C THR A 59 -0.99 -1.86 -14.92
N ILE A 60 -0.36 -1.64 -13.77
CA ILE A 60 -0.43 -2.48 -12.58
C ILE A 60 -1.03 -1.65 -11.46
N VAL A 61 -2.04 -2.19 -10.80
CA VAL A 61 -2.65 -1.56 -9.63
C VAL A 61 -2.17 -2.26 -8.37
N ILE A 62 -1.84 -1.49 -7.36
CA ILE A 62 -1.40 -1.97 -6.06
C ILE A 62 -2.43 -1.51 -5.03
N ASP A 63 -3.13 -2.45 -4.41
CA ASP A 63 -4.29 -2.28 -3.53
C ASP A 63 -5.52 -1.64 -4.23
N THR A 64 -6.67 -1.62 -3.56
CA THR A 64 -7.93 -1.23 -4.21
C THR A 64 -8.77 -0.23 -3.43
N GLY A 65 -8.34 0.14 -2.23
CA GLY A 65 -9.11 1.02 -1.34
C GLY A 65 -10.26 0.32 -0.61
N PHE A 66 -10.93 1.05 0.28
CA PHE A 66 -12.09 0.56 1.00
C PHE A 66 -13.38 0.66 0.16
N SER A 67 -14.34 -0.22 0.44
CA SER A 67 -15.68 -0.14 -0.15
C SER A 67 -16.47 1.05 0.40
N PRO A 68 -17.50 1.55 -0.33
CA PRO A 68 -18.40 2.58 0.18
C PRO A 68 -19.07 2.19 1.50
N GLU A 69 -19.43 0.93 1.67
CA GLU A 69 -20.05 0.38 2.88
C GLU A 69 -19.08 0.43 4.07
N ALA A 70 -17.82 0.05 3.85
CA ALA A 70 -16.77 0.14 4.86
C ALA A 70 -16.49 1.60 5.25
N ALA A 71 -16.50 2.54 4.28
CA ALA A 71 -16.35 3.96 4.55
C ALA A 71 -17.43 4.48 5.52
N ILE A 72 -18.70 4.12 5.28
CA ILE A 72 -19.82 4.51 6.13
C ILE A 72 -19.69 3.87 7.53
N ALA A 73 -19.50 2.54 7.58
CA ALA A 73 -19.44 1.80 8.83
C ALA A 73 -18.29 2.26 9.74
N ARG A 74 -17.17 2.65 9.15
CA ARG A 74 -15.94 3.07 9.84
C ARG A 74 -15.76 4.58 9.91
N LYS A 75 -16.73 5.37 9.42
CA LYS A 75 -16.71 6.85 9.41
C LYS A 75 -15.46 7.39 8.70
N ARG A 76 -15.10 6.80 7.56
CA ARG A 76 -14.04 7.32 6.69
C ARG A 76 -14.63 8.35 5.76
N GLN A 77 -13.86 9.40 5.45
CA GLN A 77 -14.29 10.45 4.53
C GLN A 77 -13.73 10.13 3.13
N PRO A 78 -14.59 9.80 2.15
CA PRO A 78 -14.13 9.64 0.78
C PRO A 78 -13.62 10.99 0.22
N VAL A 79 -12.51 10.96 -0.51
CA VAL A 79 -11.99 12.07 -1.32
C VAL A 79 -12.46 11.90 -2.76
N VAL A 80 -12.25 10.71 -3.31
CA VAL A 80 -12.71 10.31 -4.64
C VAL A 80 -12.99 8.81 -4.60
N ALA A 81 -14.05 8.36 -5.27
CA ALA A 81 -14.28 6.92 -5.39
C ALA A 81 -13.16 6.28 -6.23
N PRO A 82 -12.62 5.10 -5.86
CA PRO A 82 -11.55 4.46 -6.63
C PRO A 82 -11.85 4.30 -8.12
N ALA A 83 -13.09 3.96 -8.49
CA ALA A 83 -13.50 3.87 -9.89
C ALA A 83 -13.44 5.22 -10.62
N ASP A 84 -13.85 6.30 -9.96
CA ASP A 84 -13.80 7.66 -10.54
C ASP A 84 -12.36 8.16 -10.67
N ALA A 85 -11.50 7.83 -9.69
CA ALA A 85 -10.08 8.15 -9.77
C ALA A 85 -9.41 7.47 -10.97
N LEU A 86 -9.68 6.18 -11.19
CA LEU A 86 -9.19 5.43 -12.34
C LEU A 86 -9.69 6.05 -13.66
N ALA A 87 -10.98 6.39 -13.75
CA ALA A 87 -11.55 7.04 -14.94
C ALA A 87 -10.88 8.39 -15.23
N ARG A 88 -10.63 9.22 -14.20
CA ARG A 88 -9.90 10.50 -14.33
C ARG A 88 -8.47 10.32 -14.79
N LEU A 89 -7.83 9.20 -14.45
CA LEU A 89 -6.50 8.82 -14.91
C LEU A 89 -6.49 8.15 -16.29
N GLY A 90 -7.67 7.98 -16.92
CA GLY A 90 -7.82 7.31 -18.20
C GLY A 90 -7.62 5.80 -18.15
N ILE A 91 -7.84 5.18 -16.99
CA ILE A 91 -7.67 3.74 -16.76
C ILE A 91 -9.05 3.08 -16.67
N ASP A 92 -9.35 2.15 -17.59
CA ASP A 92 -10.47 1.22 -17.43
C ASP A 92 -10.00 0.06 -16.55
N PRO A 93 -10.59 -0.18 -15.38
CA PRO A 93 -10.19 -1.29 -14.51
C PRO A 93 -10.36 -2.67 -15.15
N LYS A 94 -11.19 -2.81 -16.21
CA LYS A 94 -11.31 -4.05 -16.99
C LYS A 94 -10.06 -4.36 -17.82
N ASP A 95 -9.25 -3.34 -18.13
CA ASP A 95 -8.00 -3.51 -18.89
C ASP A 95 -6.81 -3.85 -17.99
N VAL A 96 -6.95 -3.67 -16.67
CA VAL A 96 -5.93 -4.07 -15.70
C VAL A 96 -5.83 -5.59 -15.65
N LYS A 97 -4.66 -6.14 -15.98
CA LYS A 97 -4.40 -7.58 -16.02
C LYS A 97 -3.64 -8.08 -14.79
N LEU A 98 -3.02 -7.19 -14.05
CA LEU A 98 -2.18 -7.52 -12.91
C LEU A 98 -2.47 -6.56 -11.76
N LEU A 99 -2.78 -7.11 -10.59
CA LEU A 99 -3.04 -6.38 -9.35
C LEU A 99 -2.23 -7.00 -8.23
N VAL A 100 -1.56 -6.18 -7.45
CA VAL A 100 -0.89 -6.60 -6.21
C VAL A 100 -1.79 -6.23 -5.03
N LEU A 101 -2.10 -7.20 -4.18
CA LEU A 101 -2.73 -6.95 -2.89
C LEU A 101 -1.65 -7.07 -1.80
N THR A 102 -1.27 -5.95 -1.21
CA THR A 102 -0.18 -5.90 -0.24
C THR A 102 -0.54 -6.60 1.07
N HIS A 103 -1.78 -6.48 1.50
CA HIS A 103 -2.39 -7.18 2.62
C HIS A 103 -3.92 -7.07 2.56
N ALA A 104 -4.65 -7.77 3.41
CA ALA A 104 -6.09 -7.93 3.28
C ALA A 104 -6.92 -7.08 4.24
N HIS A 105 -6.38 -5.97 4.78
CA HIS A 105 -7.20 -5.04 5.54
C HIS A 105 -8.25 -4.37 4.63
N TYR A 106 -9.37 -3.94 5.24
CA TYR A 106 -10.55 -3.42 4.56
C TYR A 106 -10.24 -2.24 3.61
N ASP A 107 -9.24 -1.43 3.94
CA ASP A 107 -8.85 -0.24 3.20
C ASP A 107 -7.87 -0.51 2.04
N HIS A 108 -7.48 -1.77 1.86
CA HIS A 108 -6.66 -2.25 0.74
C HIS A 108 -7.42 -3.23 -0.17
N ALA A 109 -8.33 -4.04 0.38
CA ALA A 109 -9.00 -5.14 -0.34
C ALA A 109 -10.43 -4.86 -0.79
N GLY A 110 -11.01 -3.69 -0.46
CA GLY A 110 -12.45 -3.45 -0.53
C GLY A 110 -13.06 -3.33 -1.93
N ASN A 111 -12.25 -3.18 -2.98
CA ASN A 111 -12.75 -2.97 -4.34
C ASN A 111 -12.19 -3.95 -5.38
N LEU A 112 -11.79 -5.15 -4.98
CA LEU A 112 -11.28 -6.18 -5.91
C LEU A 112 -12.26 -6.49 -7.06
N GLY A 113 -13.55 -6.31 -6.84
CA GLY A 113 -14.60 -6.49 -7.85
C GLY A 113 -14.54 -5.52 -9.03
N LEU A 114 -13.86 -4.40 -8.91
CA LEU A 114 -13.65 -3.45 -10.02
C LEU A 114 -12.76 -4.05 -11.13
N TYR A 115 -11.94 -5.05 -10.82
CA TYR A 115 -10.91 -5.59 -11.71
C TYR A 115 -11.25 -7.01 -12.19
N PRO A 116 -12.27 -7.19 -13.06
CA PRO A 116 -12.80 -8.52 -13.42
C PRO A 116 -11.80 -9.39 -14.18
N ASN A 117 -10.81 -8.77 -14.82
CA ASN A 117 -9.84 -9.46 -15.68
C ASN A 117 -8.43 -9.54 -15.07
N ALA A 118 -8.22 -9.02 -13.86
CA ALA A 118 -6.91 -9.02 -13.23
C ALA A 118 -6.60 -10.37 -12.58
N ASN A 119 -5.35 -10.82 -12.73
CA ASN A 119 -4.73 -11.78 -11.81
C ASN A 119 -4.22 -11.01 -10.60
N ILE A 120 -4.56 -11.47 -9.42
CA ILE A 120 -4.19 -10.84 -8.15
C ILE A 120 -3.02 -11.60 -7.56
N VAL A 121 -1.98 -10.86 -7.17
CA VAL A 121 -0.78 -11.42 -6.54
C VAL A 121 -0.76 -10.99 -5.08
N MET A 122 -0.63 -11.94 -4.16
CA MET A 122 -0.53 -11.68 -2.72
C MET A 122 0.34 -12.72 -2.00
N SER A 123 0.77 -12.40 -0.79
CA SER A 123 1.50 -13.36 0.05
C SER A 123 0.62 -14.54 0.44
N ARG A 124 1.18 -15.77 0.41
CA ARG A 124 0.49 -16.97 0.94
C ARG A 124 0.20 -16.85 2.42
N LYS A 125 1.11 -16.29 3.21
CA LYS A 125 0.90 -16.10 4.65
C LYS A 125 -0.30 -15.21 4.92
N GLU A 126 -0.46 -14.13 4.14
CA GLU A 126 -1.59 -13.23 4.23
C GLU A 126 -2.89 -13.95 3.91
N PHE A 127 -2.94 -14.64 2.78
CA PHE A 127 -4.11 -15.40 2.34
C PHE A 127 -4.54 -16.46 3.36
N GLU A 128 -3.60 -17.24 3.88
CA GLU A 128 -3.88 -18.33 4.81
C GLU A 128 -4.31 -17.82 6.17
N PHE A 129 -3.67 -16.75 6.67
CA PHE A 129 -3.94 -16.21 8.01
C PHE A 129 -5.41 -15.84 8.21
N TRP A 130 -5.99 -15.11 7.27
CA TRP A 130 -7.38 -14.63 7.37
C TRP A 130 -8.43 -15.74 7.22
N GLY A 131 -8.03 -16.90 6.72
CA GLY A 131 -8.84 -18.11 6.72
C GLY A 131 -8.89 -18.85 8.06
N THR A 132 -8.02 -18.49 9.02
CA THR A 132 -7.89 -19.18 10.33
C THR A 132 -8.79 -18.58 11.40
N ASP A 133 -8.98 -19.33 12.50
CA ASP A 133 -9.65 -18.80 13.69
C ASP A 133 -8.84 -17.71 14.40
N MET A 134 -7.52 -17.68 14.20
CA MET A 134 -6.66 -16.60 14.71
C MET A 134 -7.01 -15.26 14.04
N GLY A 135 -7.13 -15.21 12.71
CA GLY A 135 -7.49 -14.00 11.98
C GLY A 135 -8.89 -13.47 12.34
N LYS A 136 -9.78 -14.31 12.88
CA LYS A 136 -11.11 -13.90 13.34
C LYS A 136 -11.12 -13.33 14.77
N ARG A 137 -9.99 -13.39 15.50
CA ARG A 137 -9.91 -12.81 16.84
C ARG A 137 -10.18 -11.31 16.79
N PRO A 138 -10.84 -10.70 17.81
CA PRO A 138 -11.28 -9.30 17.74
C PRO A 138 -10.18 -8.30 17.38
N GLN A 139 -8.96 -8.48 17.86
CA GLN A 139 -7.84 -7.57 17.58
C GLN A 139 -7.38 -7.62 16.11
N TYR A 140 -7.51 -8.77 15.45
CA TYR A 140 -7.25 -8.92 14.02
C TYR A 140 -8.50 -8.61 13.19
N GLY A 141 -9.61 -9.27 13.48
CA GLY A 141 -10.85 -9.18 12.72
C GLY A 141 -11.46 -7.78 12.67
N HIS A 142 -11.08 -6.88 13.59
CA HIS A 142 -11.50 -5.48 13.54
C HIS A 142 -11.01 -4.74 12.29
N HIS A 143 -9.89 -5.16 11.72
CA HIS A 143 -9.24 -4.47 10.60
C HIS A 143 -9.58 -5.06 9.22
N ILE A 144 -10.36 -6.11 9.16
CA ILE A 144 -10.85 -6.69 7.91
C ILE A 144 -12.35 -6.42 7.70
N ASP A 145 -12.79 -6.56 6.45
CA ASP A 145 -14.20 -6.79 6.12
C ASP A 145 -14.37 -8.29 5.78
N PRO A 146 -15.27 -9.02 6.46
CA PRO A 146 -15.49 -10.43 6.16
C PRO A 146 -15.88 -10.70 4.69
N LEU A 147 -16.59 -9.77 4.05
CA LEU A 147 -16.98 -9.89 2.64
C LEU A 147 -15.76 -9.79 1.71
N ASP A 148 -14.75 -8.99 2.07
CA ASP A 148 -13.50 -8.90 1.31
C ASP A 148 -12.72 -10.21 1.40
N ILE A 149 -12.67 -10.83 2.59
CA ILE A 149 -12.02 -12.13 2.78
C ILE A 149 -12.75 -13.23 1.99
N GLU A 150 -14.09 -13.24 2.04
CA GLU A 150 -14.90 -14.17 1.23
C GLU A 150 -14.65 -13.98 -0.27
N ARG A 151 -14.52 -12.73 -0.73
CA ARG A 151 -14.19 -12.39 -2.13
C ARG A 151 -12.80 -12.90 -2.51
N ILE A 152 -11.79 -12.67 -1.68
CA ILE A 152 -10.42 -13.17 -1.89
C ILE A 152 -10.43 -14.70 -2.03
N GLN A 153 -11.12 -15.40 -1.13
CA GLN A 153 -11.24 -16.86 -1.19
C GLN A 153 -11.97 -17.35 -2.45
N ALA A 154 -13.01 -16.63 -2.89
CA ALA A 154 -13.72 -16.94 -4.12
C ALA A 154 -12.81 -16.79 -5.35
N LEU A 155 -12.09 -15.65 -5.44
CA LEU A 155 -11.15 -15.38 -6.52
C LEU A 155 -10.01 -16.41 -6.57
N HIS A 156 -9.55 -16.91 -5.42
CA HIS A 156 -8.58 -18.00 -5.38
C HIS A 156 -9.15 -19.30 -5.97
N ARG A 157 -10.39 -19.67 -5.61
CA ARG A 157 -11.06 -20.84 -6.19
C ARG A 157 -11.29 -20.71 -7.70
N GLU A 158 -11.45 -19.49 -8.20
CA GLU A 158 -11.54 -19.17 -9.63
C GLU A 158 -10.19 -19.20 -10.37
N GLY A 159 -9.09 -19.45 -9.65
CA GLY A 159 -7.72 -19.44 -10.23
C GLY A 159 -7.20 -18.04 -10.55
N ARG A 160 -7.76 -17.00 -9.94
CA ARG A 160 -7.41 -15.60 -10.18
C ARG A 160 -6.45 -15.00 -9.15
N ILE A 161 -5.99 -15.80 -8.19
CA ILE A 161 -4.99 -15.38 -7.21
C ILE A 161 -3.73 -16.21 -7.37
N THR A 162 -2.59 -15.54 -7.52
CA THR A 162 -1.26 -16.11 -7.43
C THR A 162 -0.72 -15.87 -6.03
N LEU A 163 -0.45 -16.94 -5.29
CA LEU A 163 0.11 -16.89 -3.93
C LEU A 163 1.63 -16.98 -4.00
N LEU A 164 2.30 -16.04 -3.32
CA LEU A 164 3.75 -15.98 -3.23
C LEU A 164 4.24 -16.69 -1.99
N ASP A 165 5.23 -17.58 -2.17
CA ASP A 165 5.81 -18.41 -1.11
C ASP A 165 7.17 -17.90 -0.63
N ALA A 166 7.85 -17.11 -1.46
CA ALA A 166 9.17 -16.57 -1.13
C ALA A 166 9.06 -15.16 -0.52
N PRO A 167 9.98 -14.78 0.38
CA PRO A 167 10.00 -13.43 0.96
C PRO A 167 10.37 -12.33 -0.05
N GLN A 168 10.90 -12.71 -1.21
CA GLN A 168 11.17 -11.81 -2.33
C GLN A 168 10.76 -12.49 -3.63
N ASN A 169 10.04 -11.76 -4.48
CA ASN A 169 9.56 -12.22 -5.76
C ASN A 169 9.65 -11.11 -6.80
N THR A 170 10.07 -11.44 -8.01
CA THR A 170 9.99 -10.54 -9.15
C THR A 170 8.58 -10.65 -9.75
N LEU A 171 7.81 -9.57 -9.73
CA LEU A 171 6.50 -9.51 -10.36
C LEU A 171 6.62 -9.46 -11.88
N ILE A 172 7.39 -8.49 -12.33
CA ILE A 172 7.88 -8.32 -13.70
C ILE A 172 9.30 -7.74 -13.63
N PRO A 173 10.12 -7.79 -14.67
CA PRO A 173 11.43 -7.13 -14.65
C PRO A 173 11.31 -5.67 -14.21
N GLY A 174 11.97 -5.31 -13.11
CA GLY A 174 11.96 -3.97 -12.51
C GLY A 174 10.90 -3.71 -11.45
N ILE A 175 10.00 -4.67 -11.16
CA ILE A 175 9.08 -4.59 -10.02
C ILE A 175 9.26 -5.80 -9.13
N GLU A 176 9.75 -5.55 -7.92
CA GLU A 176 10.01 -6.57 -6.91
C GLU A 176 8.99 -6.46 -5.77
N LEU A 177 8.52 -7.59 -5.29
CA LEU A 177 7.62 -7.73 -4.15
C LEU A 177 8.39 -8.31 -2.97
N TYR A 178 8.29 -7.66 -1.82
CA TYR A 178 8.96 -8.09 -0.59
C TYR A 178 7.95 -8.33 0.52
N GLU A 179 7.87 -9.55 1.01
CA GLU A 179 7.12 -9.87 2.22
C GLU A 179 7.93 -9.40 3.44
N LEU A 180 7.47 -8.38 4.12
CA LEU A 180 8.10 -7.80 5.31
C LEU A 180 7.41 -8.30 6.60
N GLY A 181 6.12 -8.58 6.53
CA GLY A 181 5.33 -8.86 7.72
C GLY A 181 5.16 -7.63 8.63
N GLY A 182 4.99 -7.86 9.90
CA GLY A 182 4.94 -6.83 10.95
C GLY A 182 3.55 -6.26 11.17
N HIS A 183 2.98 -5.53 10.22
CA HIS A 183 1.62 -5.00 10.30
C HIS A 183 0.58 -6.12 10.22
N THR A 184 0.69 -6.96 9.21
CA THR A 184 0.01 -8.25 9.10
C THR A 184 1.04 -9.36 8.85
N PRO A 185 0.70 -10.66 9.01
CA PRO A 185 1.67 -11.74 8.81
C PRO A 185 2.31 -11.78 7.44
N GLY A 186 1.58 -11.36 6.41
CA GLY A 186 2.04 -11.38 5.02
C GLY A 186 2.14 -10.00 4.37
N GLN A 187 2.21 -8.91 5.15
CA GLN A 187 2.38 -7.55 4.62
C GLN A 187 3.52 -7.47 3.61
N MET A 188 3.24 -6.95 2.43
CA MET A 188 4.23 -6.75 1.37
C MET A 188 4.51 -5.28 1.10
N ALA A 189 5.75 -4.99 0.69
CA ALA A 189 6.14 -3.76 0.03
C ALA A 189 6.43 -4.03 -1.45
N VAL A 190 6.24 -3.02 -2.29
CA VAL A 190 6.53 -3.07 -3.73
C VAL A 190 7.66 -2.10 -4.05
N VAL A 191 8.73 -2.59 -4.69
CA VAL A 191 9.84 -1.75 -5.13
C VAL A 191 9.82 -1.67 -6.65
N VAL A 192 9.69 -0.45 -7.17
CA VAL A 192 9.66 -0.16 -8.61
C VAL A 192 10.96 0.52 -9.01
N GLU A 193 11.72 -0.10 -9.93
CA GLU A 193 13.00 0.41 -10.42
C GLU A 193 12.79 1.50 -11.47
N MET A 194 12.55 2.73 -11.02
CA MET A 194 12.40 3.88 -11.90
C MET A 194 13.75 4.40 -12.43
N PRO A 195 13.77 5.13 -13.56
CA PRO A 195 15.02 5.67 -14.14
C PRO A 195 15.84 6.52 -13.16
N GLU A 196 15.18 7.29 -12.32
CA GLU A 196 15.77 8.21 -11.34
C GLU A 196 16.25 7.50 -10.07
N GLY A 197 15.70 6.35 -9.76
CA GLY A 197 15.96 5.55 -8.57
C GLY A 197 14.74 4.73 -8.14
N PRO A 198 14.89 3.79 -7.20
CA PRO A 198 13.78 2.95 -6.79
C PRO A 198 12.71 3.75 -6.05
N VAL A 199 11.45 3.51 -6.40
CA VAL A 199 10.28 3.93 -5.64
C VAL A 199 9.82 2.76 -4.77
N ILE A 200 9.83 2.97 -3.47
CA ILE A 200 9.46 1.98 -2.46
C ILE A 200 8.04 2.29 -2.00
N LEU A 201 7.05 1.55 -2.52
CA LEU A 201 5.68 1.60 -2.06
C LEU A 201 5.58 0.70 -0.82
N ALA A 202 5.73 1.31 0.35
CA ALA A 202 5.84 0.55 1.60
C ALA A 202 4.48 -0.01 2.07
N SER A 203 3.36 0.55 1.58
CA SER A 203 2.05 0.25 2.13
C SER A 203 2.08 0.37 3.66
N ASP A 204 1.50 -0.54 4.39
CA ASP A 204 1.41 -0.49 5.84
C ASP A 204 2.61 -1.10 6.58
N ALA A 205 3.69 -1.44 5.85
CA ALA A 205 4.98 -1.65 6.50
C ALA A 205 5.51 -0.37 7.17
N ILE A 206 5.10 0.81 6.66
CA ILE A 206 5.11 2.10 7.37
C ILE A 206 3.86 2.90 7.00
N HIS A 207 3.19 3.49 7.99
CA HIS A 207 2.01 4.34 7.78
C HIS A 207 2.41 5.80 7.61
N TYR A 208 3.39 6.24 8.38
CA TYR A 208 3.89 7.62 8.42
C TYR A 208 5.41 7.67 8.29
N TYR A 209 5.95 8.74 7.74
CA TYR A 209 7.39 8.98 7.69
C TYR A 209 8.04 8.94 9.06
N ASP A 210 7.35 9.44 10.10
CA ASP A 210 7.77 9.42 11.49
C ASP A 210 8.14 8.03 12.02
N GLU A 211 7.55 6.97 11.48
CA GLU A 211 7.87 5.60 11.88
C GLU A 211 9.33 5.24 11.57
N LEU A 212 9.84 5.69 10.42
CA LEU A 212 11.26 5.53 10.09
C LEU A 212 12.15 6.55 10.78
N GLU A 213 11.70 7.81 10.89
CA GLU A 213 12.51 8.92 11.39
C GLU A 213 12.69 8.84 12.91
N GLN A 214 11.68 8.37 13.64
CA GLN A 214 11.63 8.37 15.09
C GLN A 214 11.51 6.97 15.71
N ASP A 215 11.55 5.92 14.89
CA ASP A 215 11.45 4.52 15.34
C ASP A 215 10.16 4.23 16.13
N ARG A 216 9.03 4.74 15.61
CA ARG A 216 7.70 4.70 16.26
C ARG A 216 6.74 3.80 15.51
N PRO A 217 6.62 2.51 15.87
CA PRO A 217 5.69 1.60 15.19
C PRO A 217 4.25 2.06 15.28
N PHE A 218 3.51 1.82 14.20
CA PHE A 218 2.07 2.02 14.18
C PHE A 218 1.35 1.09 15.18
N ALA A 219 0.18 1.53 15.67
CA ALA A 219 -0.53 0.84 16.74
C ALA A 219 -1.11 -0.52 16.32
N VAL A 220 -1.48 -0.67 15.05
CA VAL A 220 -2.01 -1.92 14.49
C VAL A 220 -0.86 -2.74 13.95
N LEU A 221 -0.53 -3.84 14.62
CA LEU A 221 0.57 -4.71 14.22
C LEU A 221 0.32 -6.16 14.68
N ASP A 222 0.86 -7.10 13.92
CA ASP A 222 0.95 -8.52 14.27
C ASP A 222 2.24 -8.82 15.04
N SER A 223 3.36 -8.27 14.55
CA SER A 223 4.70 -8.51 15.10
C SER A 223 5.52 -7.24 15.21
N LEU A 224 5.75 -6.78 16.43
CA LEU A 224 6.61 -5.62 16.68
C LEU A 224 8.04 -5.83 16.17
N ALA A 225 8.58 -7.02 16.32
CA ALA A 225 9.93 -7.32 15.85
C ALA A 225 10.04 -7.28 14.33
N ASP A 226 9.00 -7.73 13.62
CA ASP A 226 9.00 -7.68 12.16
C ASP A 226 8.74 -6.27 11.64
N MET A 227 7.96 -5.43 12.36
CA MET A 227 7.86 -3.99 12.04
C MET A 227 9.26 -3.35 12.02
N TYR A 228 10.04 -3.53 13.07
CA TYR A 228 11.41 -2.96 13.11
C TYR A 228 12.32 -3.54 12.03
N ARG A 229 12.25 -4.85 11.74
CA ARG A 229 13.02 -5.45 10.62
C ARG A 229 12.61 -4.85 9.28
N GLY A 230 11.32 -4.57 9.11
CA GLY A 230 10.79 -3.86 7.94
C GLY A 230 11.39 -2.46 7.81
N TYR A 231 11.47 -1.69 8.90
CA TYR A 231 12.11 -0.37 8.92
C TYR A 231 13.59 -0.43 8.53
N GLU A 232 14.33 -1.39 9.10
CA GLU A 232 15.74 -1.59 8.75
C GLU A 232 15.90 -1.90 7.26
N ARG A 233 15.03 -2.76 6.72
CA ARG A 233 15.04 -3.12 5.31
C ARG A 233 14.74 -1.93 4.40
N ILE A 234 13.75 -1.11 4.75
CA ILE A 234 13.41 0.10 4.00
C ILE A 234 14.56 1.11 4.07
N ARG A 235 15.19 1.29 5.24
CA ARG A 235 16.37 2.16 5.39
C ARG A 235 17.55 1.68 4.53
N GLU A 236 17.76 0.36 4.39
CA GLU A 236 18.76 -0.19 3.46
C GLU A 236 18.44 0.19 2.01
N TRP A 237 17.20 0.07 1.58
CA TRP A 237 16.80 0.45 0.22
C TRP A 237 16.96 1.94 -0.05
N LEU A 238 16.71 2.78 0.95
CA LEU A 238 16.88 4.23 0.87
C LEU A 238 18.34 4.68 0.73
N GLN A 239 19.32 3.80 0.97
CA GLN A 239 20.72 4.09 0.66
C GLN A 239 21.02 4.10 -0.85
N ARG A 240 20.12 3.60 -1.67
CA ARG A 240 20.30 3.56 -3.12
C ARG A 240 20.08 4.97 -3.70
N PRO A 241 20.91 5.40 -4.69
CA PRO A 241 20.76 6.72 -5.31
C PRO A 241 19.35 6.95 -5.86
N GLY A 242 18.77 8.11 -5.55
CA GLY A 242 17.43 8.48 -6.01
C GLY A 242 16.28 7.70 -5.40
N ALA A 243 16.53 6.87 -4.38
CA ALA A 243 15.47 6.10 -3.72
C ALA A 243 14.51 7.01 -2.97
N VAL A 244 13.22 6.74 -3.12
CA VAL A 244 12.14 7.39 -2.36
C VAL A 244 11.23 6.33 -1.74
N VAL A 245 10.70 6.60 -0.55
CA VAL A 245 9.70 5.74 0.10
C VAL A 245 8.36 6.46 0.18
N ILE A 246 7.30 5.70 -0.03
CA ILE A 246 5.91 6.16 0.06
C ILE A 246 5.23 5.37 1.16
N PRO A 247 4.91 6.02 2.30
CA PRO A 247 4.12 5.44 3.38
C PRO A 247 2.68 5.15 2.96
N GLY A 248 2.02 4.23 3.67
CA GLY A 248 0.64 3.84 3.39
C GLY A 248 -0.40 4.92 3.67
N HIS A 249 -0.14 5.86 4.60
CA HIS A 249 -1.19 6.72 5.15
C HIS A 249 -0.78 8.16 5.46
N ASP A 250 0.45 8.56 5.18
CA ASP A 250 0.94 9.89 5.53
C ASP A 250 0.40 10.96 4.58
N PRO A 251 -0.38 11.96 5.07
CA PRO A 251 -0.87 13.06 4.23
C PRO A 251 0.25 13.85 3.55
N ASP A 252 1.45 13.83 4.12
CA ASP A 252 2.59 14.57 3.60
C ASP A 252 3.06 14.06 2.22
N VAL A 253 2.68 12.84 1.84
CA VAL A 253 2.88 12.32 0.47
C VAL A 253 2.28 13.28 -0.56
N MET A 254 1.08 13.81 -0.30
CA MET A 254 0.40 14.73 -1.23
C MET A 254 1.09 16.10 -1.34
N ASN A 255 1.91 16.46 -0.36
CA ASN A 255 2.67 17.72 -0.36
C ASN A 255 4.06 17.58 -0.98
N ARG A 256 4.64 16.38 -0.91
CA ARG A 256 6.02 16.11 -1.37
C ARG A 256 6.12 15.93 -2.88
N PHE A 257 5.03 15.58 -3.56
CA PHE A 257 5.06 15.20 -4.97
C PHE A 257 4.09 16.03 -5.82
N ALA A 258 4.37 16.10 -7.11
CA ALA A 258 3.58 16.92 -8.03
C ALA A 258 2.18 16.32 -8.25
N PRO A 259 1.10 17.12 -8.23
CA PRO A 259 -0.23 16.63 -8.53
C PRO A 259 -0.32 16.15 -9.99
N VAL A 260 -1.06 15.07 -10.22
CA VAL A 260 -1.36 14.57 -11.56
C VAL A 260 -2.23 15.56 -12.34
N ASP A 261 -3.16 16.20 -11.65
CA ASP A 261 -4.05 17.23 -12.18
C ASP A 261 -3.89 18.52 -11.35
N ALA A 262 -3.28 19.55 -11.95
CA ALA A 262 -3.07 20.82 -11.26
C ALA A 262 -4.38 21.56 -10.94
N SER A 263 -5.49 21.25 -11.61
CA SER A 263 -6.80 21.84 -11.33
C SER A 263 -7.52 21.18 -10.14
N ASP A 264 -7.14 19.95 -9.80
CA ASP A 264 -7.57 19.25 -8.60
C ASP A 264 -6.41 18.46 -8.00
N PRO A 265 -5.55 19.11 -7.19
CA PRO A 265 -4.37 18.48 -6.62
C PRO A 265 -4.69 17.50 -5.48
N SER A 266 -5.96 17.36 -5.12
CA SER A 266 -6.36 16.68 -3.89
C SER A 266 -6.36 15.16 -3.98
N PHE A 267 -6.46 14.57 -5.20
CA PHE A 267 -6.75 13.14 -5.34
C PHE A 267 -5.56 12.29 -5.79
N ALA A 268 -4.56 12.83 -6.48
CA ALA A 268 -3.44 12.02 -6.96
C ALA A 268 -2.16 12.84 -7.18
N VAL A 269 -1.03 12.21 -6.86
CA VAL A 269 0.31 12.75 -7.13
C VAL A 269 1.13 11.76 -7.94
N ARG A 270 2.07 12.28 -8.74
CA ARG A 270 3.06 11.50 -9.49
C ARG A 270 4.38 11.50 -8.73
N ILE A 271 4.92 10.30 -8.54
CA ILE A 271 6.20 10.15 -7.86
C ILE A 271 7.32 10.37 -8.88
N ASP A 272 8.11 11.39 -8.66
CA ASP A 272 9.35 11.67 -9.35
C ASP A 272 10.48 11.89 -8.34
N ALA A 273 11.72 11.68 -8.77
CA ALA A 273 12.89 11.86 -7.90
C ALA A 273 13.14 13.33 -7.51
N HIS A 274 12.48 14.28 -8.17
CA HIS A 274 12.65 15.70 -7.90
C HIS A 274 11.72 16.22 -6.80
N GLY A 275 10.62 15.49 -6.51
CA GLY A 275 9.69 15.82 -5.42
C GLY A 275 10.18 15.44 -4.03
N ALA A 276 11.23 14.64 -3.91
CA ALA A 276 11.84 14.25 -2.63
C ALA A 276 12.77 15.34 -2.06
N GLY A 277 12.59 16.58 -2.44
CA GLY A 277 13.37 17.73 -1.99
C GLY A 277 13.01 18.14 -0.58
N VAL A 278 13.90 17.74 0.37
CA VAL A 278 14.14 18.20 1.74
C VAL A 278 13.26 17.62 2.81
#